data_b0e11ce3ffb522e1e09be5cde6038e81
#
_entry.id   b0e11ce3ffb522e1e09be5cde6038e81
#
_cell.length_a   1.000
_cell.length_b   1.000
_cell.length_c   1.000
_cell.angle_alpha   90.00
_cell.angle_beta   90.00
_cell.angle_gamma   90.00
#
_symmetry.space_group_name_H-M   'P 1'
#
loop_
_entity.id
_entity.type
_entity.pdbx_description
1 polymer ?
#
loop_
_entity_poly.entity_id
_entity_poly.type
_entity_poly.pdbx_seq_one_letter_code
_entity_poly.pdbx_strand_id
1 'polypeptide(L)'
;YIPTDYAYTAVAYNTTDVPAEDVASLNVFTNPKYEGRISLPDNADDVWALALLATGVSDWTNISDDQFKAAADWLRAVHPNVLAYWADPAQLSQLMASGEVVVSWSWNDTIALLRGENFPVGFQRQAKEGASSWFCGWVNLKDGPGKEDKAYDFINAWLDHGSAKGLLENFGYAHANDAAMKDIPLDALKAGDVDPITGTLLSQVPIDPALRDRMTQ
;
A
#
# COMPACT_ATOMS: atom_id res chain seq x y z
N TYR A 1 12.75 -15.69 -8.20
CA TYR A 1 12.35 -14.35 -8.63
C TYR A 1 13.43 -13.33 -8.28
N ILE A 2 13.42 -12.18 -8.93
CA ILE A 2 14.38 -11.09 -8.72
C ILE A 2 13.60 -9.88 -8.20
N PRO A 3 13.87 -9.36 -6.96
CA PRO A 3 13.19 -8.20 -6.42
C PRO A 3 13.39 -6.97 -7.33
N THR A 4 12.36 -6.16 -7.49
CA THR A 4 12.38 -4.97 -8.35
C THR A 4 12.12 -3.68 -7.60
N ASP A 5 11.08 -3.66 -6.80
CA ASP A 5 10.58 -2.46 -6.13
C ASP A 5 9.76 -2.83 -4.89
N TYR A 6 9.57 -1.84 -4.03
CA TYR A 6 8.73 -1.93 -2.85
C TYR A 6 8.14 -0.58 -2.49
N ALA A 7 7.04 -0.59 -1.77
CA ALA A 7 6.45 0.62 -1.22
C ALA A 7 5.56 0.30 -0.01
N TYR A 8 4.75 1.26 0.38
CA TYR A 8 3.85 1.15 1.52
C TYR A 8 2.40 1.17 1.07
N THR A 9 1.55 0.50 1.86
CA THR A 9 0.11 0.75 1.88
C THR A 9 -0.21 1.40 3.22
N ALA A 10 -0.85 2.57 3.18
CA ALA A 10 -1.12 3.37 4.36
C ALA A 10 -2.38 4.23 4.17
N VAL A 11 -2.69 5.08 5.14
CA VAL A 11 -3.90 5.93 5.10
C VAL A 11 -3.67 7.14 4.19
N ALA A 12 -4.32 7.16 3.03
CA ALA A 12 -4.49 8.36 2.21
C ALA A 12 -5.69 9.16 2.72
N TYR A 13 -5.58 10.48 2.80
CA TYR A 13 -6.68 11.31 3.25
C TYR A 13 -6.64 12.72 2.63
N ASN A 14 -7.82 13.30 2.42
CA ASN A 14 -7.95 14.70 2.02
C ASN A 14 -7.64 15.60 3.23
N THR A 15 -6.54 16.35 3.18
CA THR A 15 -6.09 17.19 4.29
C THR A 15 -6.97 18.41 4.58
N THR A 16 -7.88 18.74 3.66
CA THR A 16 -8.86 19.81 3.86
C THR A 16 -10.07 19.34 4.67
N ASP A 17 -10.50 18.09 4.46
CA ASP A 17 -11.73 17.55 5.05
C ASP A 17 -11.48 16.68 6.30
N VAL A 18 -10.27 16.12 6.41
CA VAL A 18 -9.92 15.17 7.46
C VAL A 18 -8.76 15.70 8.30
N PRO A 19 -8.98 15.99 9.59
CA PRO A 19 -7.93 16.40 10.50
C PRO A 19 -6.87 15.31 10.68
N ALA A 20 -5.60 15.72 10.83
CA ALA A 20 -4.48 14.80 10.99
C ALA A 20 -4.62 13.90 12.24
N GLU A 21 -5.27 14.37 13.29
CA GLU A 21 -5.56 13.59 14.51
C GLU A 21 -6.50 12.42 14.24
N ASP A 22 -7.44 12.53 13.29
CA ASP A 22 -8.38 11.46 12.98
C ASP A 22 -7.68 10.28 12.28
N VAL A 23 -6.62 10.55 11.53
CA VAL A 23 -5.80 9.52 10.83
C VAL A 23 -4.57 9.06 11.63
N ALA A 24 -4.42 9.54 12.86
CA ALA A 24 -3.36 9.07 13.76
C ALA A 24 -3.54 7.60 14.20
N SER A 25 -4.71 7.03 13.96
CA SER A 25 -5.05 5.62 14.22
C SER A 25 -5.88 5.05 13.07
N LEU A 26 -5.73 3.74 12.81
CA LEU A 26 -6.55 3.00 11.84
C LEU A 26 -8.03 2.91 12.23
N ASN A 27 -8.39 3.35 13.44
CA ASN A 27 -9.79 3.50 13.86
C ASN A 27 -10.56 4.53 13.00
N VAL A 28 -9.88 5.35 12.20
CA VAL A 28 -10.53 6.23 11.22
C VAL A 28 -11.46 5.46 10.29
N PHE A 29 -11.12 4.21 9.94
CA PHE A 29 -11.94 3.37 9.06
C PHE A 29 -13.26 2.91 9.69
N THR A 30 -13.35 2.85 11.01
CA THR A 30 -14.58 2.52 11.74
C THR A 30 -15.30 3.75 12.29
N ASN A 31 -14.77 4.96 12.06
CA ASN A 31 -15.36 6.19 12.57
C ASN A 31 -16.61 6.57 11.77
N PRO A 32 -17.80 6.64 12.41
CA PRO A 32 -19.06 6.96 11.71
C PRO A 32 -19.08 8.38 11.10
N LYS A 33 -18.15 9.25 11.51
CA LYS A 33 -17.97 10.57 10.85
C LYS A 33 -17.70 10.46 9.36
N TYR A 34 -17.12 9.34 8.91
CA TYR A 34 -16.74 9.09 7.53
C TYR A 34 -17.59 8.01 6.85
N GLU A 35 -18.79 7.73 7.39
CA GLU A 35 -19.73 6.79 6.78
C GLU A 35 -20.01 7.15 5.32
N GLY A 36 -19.86 6.18 4.41
CA GLY A 36 -20.04 6.36 2.97
C GLY A 36 -19.00 7.24 2.29
N ARG A 37 -17.87 7.54 2.96
CA ARG A 37 -16.78 8.38 2.41
C ARG A 37 -15.40 7.72 2.47
N ILE A 38 -15.37 6.42 2.75
CA ILE A 38 -14.14 5.62 2.81
C ILE A 38 -14.04 4.75 1.57
N SER A 39 -12.81 4.47 1.13
CA SER A 39 -12.55 3.51 0.08
C SER A 39 -11.42 2.55 0.50
N LEU A 40 -11.53 1.30 0.09
CA LEU A 40 -10.52 0.27 0.30
C LEU A 40 -10.12 -0.35 -1.05
N PRO A 41 -8.91 -0.93 -1.17
CA PRO A 41 -8.55 -1.67 -2.37
C PRO A 41 -9.42 -2.93 -2.54
N ASP A 42 -9.78 -3.25 -3.79
CA ASP A 42 -10.36 -4.56 -4.17
C ASP A 42 -9.23 -5.60 -4.26
N ASN A 43 -8.54 -5.80 -3.14
CA ASN A 43 -7.40 -6.68 -3.01
C ASN A 43 -7.39 -7.29 -1.60
N ALA A 44 -7.53 -8.61 -1.52
CA ALA A 44 -7.61 -9.31 -0.24
C ALA A 44 -6.36 -9.10 0.63
N ASP A 45 -5.16 -9.12 0.05
CA ASP A 45 -3.92 -9.00 0.82
C ASP A 45 -3.84 -7.63 1.53
N ASP A 46 -4.15 -6.54 0.82
CA ASP A 46 -4.13 -5.19 1.39
C ASP A 46 -5.21 -4.99 2.46
N VAL A 47 -6.42 -5.49 2.20
CA VAL A 47 -7.55 -5.35 3.13
C VAL A 47 -7.33 -6.15 4.41
N TRP A 48 -6.78 -7.37 4.30
CA TRP A 48 -6.43 -8.18 5.46
C TRP A 48 -5.23 -7.62 6.23
N ALA A 49 -4.23 -7.08 5.53
CA ALA A 49 -3.11 -6.40 6.18
C ALA A 49 -3.59 -5.22 7.04
N LEU A 50 -4.52 -4.39 6.51
CA LEU A 50 -5.17 -3.32 7.27
C LEU A 50 -5.88 -3.84 8.52
N ALA A 51 -6.72 -4.87 8.38
CA ALA A 51 -7.51 -5.42 9.47
C ALA A 51 -6.65 -6.06 10.57
N LEU A 52 -5.60 -6.78 10.18
CA LEU A 52 -4.65 -7.39 11.10
C LEU A 52 -3.89 -6.33 11.88
N LEU A 53 -3.37 -5.30 11.22
CA LEU A 53 -2.76 -4.14 11.89
C LEU A 53 -3.72 -3.48 12.88
N ALA A 54 -4.94 -3.17 12.45
CA ALA A 54 -5.96 -2.53 13.28
C ALA A 54 -6.32 -3.36 14.53
N THR A 55 -6.14 -4.68 14.46
CA THR A 55 -6.39 -5.62 15.57
C THR A 55 -5.11 -6.05 16.31
N GLY A 56 -3.97 -5.38 16.03
CA GLY A 56 -2.71 -5.56 16.75
C GLY A 56 -1.83 -6.71 16.26
N VAL A 57 -2.03 -7.18 15.04
CA VAL A 57 -1.22 -8.23 14.41
C VAL A 57 -0.33 -7.62 13.34
N SER A 58 0.99 -7.75 13.48
CA SER A 58 1.99 -7.24 12.52
C SER A 58 2.75 -8.34 11.77
N ASP A 59 2.53 -9.60 12.13
CA ASP A 59 3.04 -10.78 11.42
C ASP A 59 1.88 -11.68 11.04
N TRP A 60 1.58 -11.77 9.76
CA TRP A 60 0.46 -12.54 9.25
C TRP A 60 0.82 -13.97 8.83
N THR A 61 2.08 -14.38 9.00
CA THR A 61 2.54 -15.73 8.62
C THR A 61 2.06 -16.81 9.57
N ASN A 62 1.67 -16.42 10.79
CA ASN A 62 1.22 -17.35 11.83
C ASN A 62 0.12 -16.70 12.69
N ILE A 63 -1.07 -16.51 12.14
CA ILE A 63 -2.21 -15.97 12.85
C ILE A 63 -3.07 -17.08 13.46
N SER A 64 -3.54 -16.87 14.71
CA SER A 64 -4.48 -17.75 15.37
C SER A 64 -5.91 -17.57 14.82
N ASP A 65 -6.79 -18.54 15.09
CA ASP A 65 -8.21 -18.43 14.72
C ASP A 65 -8.89 -17.22 15.39
N ASP A 66 -8.51 -16.89 16.62
CA ASP A 66 -9.04 -15.72 17.33
C ASP A 66 -8.58 -14.41 16.67
N GLN A 67 -7.32 -14.32 16.24
CA GLN A 67 -6.80 -13.16 15.51
C GLN A 67 -7.47 -13.02 14.13
N PHE A 68 -7.63 -14.14 13.41
CA PHE A 68 -8.36 -14.16 12.16
C PHE A 68 -9.80 -13.65 12.33
N LYS A 69 -10.51 -14.19 13.35
CA LYS A 69 -11.88 -13.78 13.65
C LYS A 69 -11.96 -12.30 14.02
N ALA A 70 -11.04 -11.80 14.85
CA ALA A 70 -11.01 -10.39 15.24
C ALA A 70 -10.83 -9.47 14.03
N ALA A 71 -9.90 -9.80 13.12
CA ALA A 71 -9.70 -9.05 11.88
C ALA A 71 -10.93 -9.09 10.97
N ALA A 72 -11.56 -10.27 10.78
CA ALA A 72 -12.78 -10.40 10.01
C ALA A 72 -13.95 -9.60 10.60
N ASP A 73 -14.12 -9.61 11.91
CA ASP A 73 -15.16 -8.83 12.59
C ASP A 73 -14.89 -7.32 12.46
N TRP A 74 -13.63 -6.89 12.52
CA TRP A 74 -13.25 -5.50 12.27
C TRP A 74 -13.58 -5.06 10.83
N LEU A 75 -13.29 -5.90 9.82
CA LEU A 75 -13.68 -5.60 8.43
C LEU A 75 -15.18 -5.44 8.24
N ARG A 76 -15.98 -6.29 8.91
CA ARG A 76 -17.45 -6.15 8.90
C ARG A 76 -17.90 -4.85 9.53
N ALA A 77 -17.19 -4.35 10.56
CA ALA A 77 -17.48 -3.05 11.16
C ALA A 77 -17.08 -1.86 10.26
N VAL A 78 -16.04 -2.02 9.42
CA VAL A 78 -15.62 -1.00 8.43
C VAL A 78 -16.58 -0.92 7.25
N HIS A 79 -17.12 -2.05 6.80
CA HIS A 79 -17.88 -2.17 5.56
C HIS A 79 -19.02 -1.13 5.38
N PRO A 80 -19.81 -0.79 6.41
CA PRO A 80 -20.84 0.26 6.29
C PRO A 80 -20.29 1.65 5.94
N ASN A 81 -19.03 1.93 6.26
CA ASN A 81 -18.38 3.20 5.96
C ASN A 81 -17.80 3.27 4.55
N VAL A 82 -17.69 2.11 3.86
CA VAL A 82 -17.05 2.02 2.55
C VAL A 82 -18.02 2.44 1.45
N LEU A 83 -17.63 3.47 0.70
CA LEU A 83 -18.34 3.88 -0.51
C LEU A 83 -18.05 2.96 -1.70
N ALA A 84 -16.78 2.61 -1.88
CA ALA A 84 -16.30 1.82 -3.02
C ALA A 84 -15.06 1.02 -2.68
N TYR A 85 -14.89 -0.11 -3.37
CA TYR A 85 -13.65 -0.85 -3.43
C TYR A 85 -12.97 -0.50 -4.75
N TRP A 86 -11.79 0.14 -4.68
CA TRP A 86 -11.08 0.60 -5.88
C TRP A 86 -10.20 -0.51 -6.45
N ALA A 87 -10.15 -0.60 -7.79
CA ALA A 87 -9.40 -1.64 -8.49
C ALA A 87 -8.05 -1.14 -9.02
N ASP A 88 -7.89 0.16 -9.21
CA ASP A 88 -6.66 0.78 -9.69
C ASP A 88 -6.47 2.20 -9.12
N PRO A 89 -5.21 2.72 -9.09
CA PRO A 89 -4.89 4.03 -8.53
C PRO A 89 -5.61 5.20 -9.20
N ALA A 90 -5.89 5.13 -10.50
CA ALA A 90 -6.57 6.20 -11.21
C ALA A 90 -8.04 6.30 -10.78
N GLN A 91 -8.71 5.17 -10.55
CA GLN A 91 -10.06 5.14 -9.98
C GLN A 91 -10.09 5.78 -8.59
N LEU A 92 -9.16 5.41 -7.71
CA LEU A 92 -9.09 6.01 -6.37
C LEU A 92 -8.79 7.50 -6.44
N SER A 93 -7.86 7.92 -7.31
CA SER A 93 -7.53 9.33 -7.53
C SER A 93 -8.78 10.14 -7.92
N GLN A 94 -9.61 9.62 -8.84
CA GLN A 94 -10.86 10.28 -9.24
C GLN A 94 -11.88 10.38 -8.10
N LEU A 95 -12.07 9.31 -7.31
CA LEU A 95 -12.97 9.30 -6.15
C LEU A 95 -12.54 10.30 -5.07
N MET A 96 -11.24 10.45 -4.86
CA MET A 96 -10.72 11.45 -3.90
C MET A 96 -10.80 12.86 -4.48
N ALA A 97 -10.45 13.07 -5.74
CA ALA A 97 -10.51 14.38 -6.39
C ALA A 97 -11.94 14.93 -6.51
N SER A 98 -12.94 14.06 -6.69
CA SER A 98 -14.36 14.45 -6.66
C SER A 98 -14.89 14.81 -5.27
N GLY A 99 -14.14 14.43 -4.21
CA GLY A 99 -14.56 14.60 -2.81
C GLY A 99 -15.56 13.55 -2.32
N GLU A 100 -15.89 12.54 -3.11
CA GLU A 100 -16.74 11.42 -2.69
C GLU A 100 -16.03 10.57 -1.63
N VAL A 101 -14.72 10.31 -1.81
CA VAL A 101 -13.87 9.62 -0.85
C VAL A 101 -12.92 10.61 -0.20
N VAL A 102 -12.83 10.57 1.12
CA VAL A 102 -11.92 11.45 1.89
C VAL A 102 -10.85 10.67 2.67
N VAL A 103 -11.05 9.37 2.88
CA VAL A 103 -10.08 8.46 3.51
C VAL A 103 -10.01 7.17 2.72
N SER A 104 -8.80 6.67 2.48
CA SER A 104 -8.58 5.39 1.82
C SER A 104 -7.36 4.66 2.39
N TRP A 105 -7.37 3.34 2.33
CA TRP A 105 -6.17 2.53 2.42
C TRP A 105 -5.55 2.47 1.02
N SER A 106 -4.36 3.00 0.83
CA SER A 106 -3.85 3.32 -0.50
C SER A 106 -2.37 3.03 -0.66
N TRP A 107 -1.94 2.83 -1.90
CA TRP A 107 -0.55 2.76 -2.30
C TRP A 107 0.02 4.15 -2.58
N ASN A 108 1.37 4.23 -2.67
CA ASN A 108 2.09 5.48 -2.91
C ASN A 108 1.77 6.14 -4.25
N ASP A 109 1.51 5.35 -5.30
CA ASP A 109 1.27 5.86 -6.66
C ASP A 109 0.01 6.73 -6.76
N THR A 110 -1.08 6.39 -6.05
CA THR A 110 -2.25 7.27 -5.94
C THR A 110 -1.88 8.63 -5.34
N ILE A 111 -1.00 8.63 -4.34
CA ILE A 111 -0.53 9.87 -3.71
C ILE A 111 0.28 10.70 -4.70
N ALA A 112 1.16 10.06 -5.48
CA ALA A 112 1.94 10.73 -6.51
C ALA A 112 1.02 11.35 -7.59
N LEU A 113 -0.01 10.63 -8.04
CA LEU A 113 -1.02 11.15 -8.98
C LEU A 113 -1.75 12.39 -8.43
N LEU A 114 -2.29 12.29 -7.23
CA LEU A 114 -3.06 13.37 -6.60
C LEU A 114 -2.20 14.62 -6.35
N ARG A 115 -0.94 14.43 -5.89
CA ARG A 115 0.00 15.55 -5.73
C ARG A 115 0.37 16.20 -7.06
N GLY A 116 0.51 15.40 -8.12
CA GLY A 116 0.75 15.89 -9.48
C GLY A 116 -0.38 16.81 -9.98
N GLU A 117 -1.59 16.60 -9.52
CA GLU A 117 -2.78 17.42 -9.79
C GLU A 117 -2.99 18.56 -8.78
N ASN A 118 -2.04 18.78 -7.85
CA ASN A 118 -2.12 19.74 -6.75
C ASN A 118 -3.30 19.49 -5.80
N PHE A 119 -3.78 18.25 -5.68
CA PHE A 119 -4.81 17.88 -4.73
C PHE A 119 -4.24 17.83 -3.30
N PRO A 120 -4.98 18.32 -2.27
CA PRO A 120 -4.50 18.35 -0.89
C PRO A 120 -4.58 16.95 -0.25
N VAL A 121 -3.65 16.05 -0.60
CA VAL A 121 -3.59 14.69 -0.06
C VAL A 121 -2.48 14.53 0.96
N GLY A 122 -2.80 13.91 2.09
CA GLY A 122 -1.86 13.39 3.08
C GLY A 122 -1.73 11.88 2.96
N PHE A 123 -0.56 11.35 3.37
CA PHE A 123 -0.28 9.92 3.42
C PHE A 123 0.29 9.56 4.79
N GLN A 124 -0.57 9.00 5.66
CA GLN A 124 -0.21 8.69 7.04
C GLN A 124 0.35 7.26 7.15
N ARG A 125 1.67 7.14 7.13
CA ARG A 125 2.40 5.86 7.25
C ARG A 125 2.78 5.49 8.68
N GLN A 126 2.56 6.40 9.62
CA GLN A 126 2.91 6.22 11.04
C GLN A 126 1.67 6.32 11.93
N ALA A 127 0.55 5.74 11.49
CA ALA A 127 -0.59 5.52 12.36
C ALA A 127 -0.17 4.67 13.56
N LYS A 128 -0.87 4.78 14.67
CA LYS A 128 -0.55 4.09 15.93
C LYS A 128 -0.37 2.58 15.75
N GLU A 129 -1.19 1.97 14.93
CA GLU A 129 -1.18 0.53 14.65
C GLU A 129 -0.16 0.16 13.55
N GLY A 130 0.29 1.14 12.75
CA GLY A 130 1.30 0.98 11.73
C GLY A 130 0.81 1.14 10.30
N ALA A 131 1.63 0.66 9.37
CA ALA A 131 1.37 0.59 7.93
C ALA A 131 1.71 -0.80 7.40
N SER A 132 1.35 -1.08 6.17
CA SER A 132 1.76 -2.28 5.48
C SER A 132 2.82 -1.97 4.42
N SER A 133 3.63 -2.95 4.07
CA SER A 133 4.56 -2.87 2.94
C SER A 133 4.42 -4.08 2.05
N TRP A 134 4.63 -3.87 0.78
CA TRP A 134 4.64 -4.89 -0.25
C TRP A 134 5.94 -4.77 -1.07
N PHE A 135 6.25 -5.81 -1.81
CA PHE A 135 7.38 -5.82 -2.73
C PHE A 135 7.02 -6.59 -3.99
N CYS A 136 7.55 -6.14 -5.12
CA CYS A 136 7.42 -6.80 -6.41
C CYS A 136 8.72 -7.48 -6.84
N GLY A 137 8.59 -8.36 -7.81
CA GLY A 137 9.73 -9.03 -8.41
C GLY A 137 9.41 -9.62 -9.77
N TRP A 138 10.41 -9.64 -10.63
CA TRP A 138 10.34 -10.34 -11.90
C TRP A 138 10.49 -11.84 -11.71
N VAL A 139 9.67 -12.60 -12.39
CA VAL A 139 9.77 -14.06 -12.49
C VAL A 139 9.91 -14.46 -13.96
N ASN A 140 10.86 -15.35 -14.24
CA ASN A 140 10.95 -15.96 -15.56
C ASN A 140 10.17 -17.27 -15.52
N LEU A 141 9.10 -17.35 -16.31
CA LEU A 141 8.28 -18.55 -16.39
C LEU A 141 9.03 -19.63 -17.17
N LYS A 142 9.10 -20.83 -16.58
CA LYS A 142 9.58 -22.03 -17.29
C LYS A 142 8.73 -22.21 -18.53
N ASP A 143 9.17 -22.40 -19.66
CA ASP A 143 8.40 -22.55 -20.91
C ASP A 143 7.60 -21.29 -21.33
N GLY A 144 7.96 -20.11 -20.80
CA GLY A 144 7.39 -18.84 -21.25
C GLY A 144 7.75 -18.51 -22.70
N PRO A 145 6.88 -17.78 -23.42
CA PRO A 145 7.21 -17.36 -24.79
C PRO A 145 8.33 -16.33 -24.79
N GLY A 146 9.19 -16.38 -25.82
CA GLY A 146 10.26 -15.41 -26.02
C GLY A 146 11.67 -15.97 -25.80
N LYS A 147 12.62 -15.07 -25.60
CA LYS A 147 14.02 -15.42 -25.41
C LYS A 147 14.46 -15.05 -24.00
N GLU A 148 14.97 -16.02 -23.28
CA GLU A 148 15.40 -15.86 -21.88
C GLU A 148 16.53 -14.81 -21.74
N ASP A 149 17.46 -14.73 -22.68
CA ASP A 149 18.50 -13.70 -22.71
C ASP A 149 17.91 -12.29 -22.74
N LYS A 150 16.83 -12.08 -23.50
CA LYS A 150 16.14 -10.78 -23.55
C LYS A 150 15.36 -10.47 -22.28
N ALA A 151 14.82 -11.46 -21.60
CA ALA A 151 14.22 -11.28 -20.30
C ALA A 151 15.26 -10.78 -19.27
N TYR A 152 16.44 -11.38 -19.26
CA TYR A 152 17.53 -10.92 -18.37
C TYR A 152 18.10 -9.55 -18.78
N ASP A 153 18.22 -9.23 -20.08
CA ASP A 153 18.58 -7.88 -20.53
C ASP A 153 17.60 -6.83 -19.97
N PHE A 154 16.30 -7.11 -20.02
CA PHE A 154 15.26 -6.24 -19.47
C PHE A 154 15.36 -6.10 -17.94
N ILE A 155 15.51 -7.21 -17.24
CA ILE A 155 15.67 -7.22 -15.76
C ILE A 155 16.92 -6.43 -15.35
N ASN A 156 18.04 -6.60 -16.06
CA ASN A 156 19.27 -5.85 -15.80
C ASN A 156 19.09 -4.35 -16.04
N ALA A 157 18.39 -3.97 -17.11
CA ALA A 157 18.08 -2.57 -17.40
C ALA A 157 17.14 -1.97 -16.33
N TRP A 158 16.16 -2.74 -15.85
CA TRP A 158 15.32 -2.32 -14.73
C TRP A 158 16.13 -2.10 -13.46
N LEU A 159 17.04 -3.03 -13.14
CA LEU A 159 17.87 -2.97 -11.92
C LEU A 159 19.07 -2.01 -12.05
N ASP A 160 19.20 -1.33 -13.19
CA ASP A 160 20.25 -0.32 -13.37
C ASP A 160 20.09 0.82 -12.35
N HIS A 161 21.22 1.39 -11.95
CA HIS A 161 21.29 2.46 -10.98
C HIS A 161 20.42 3.68 -11.36
N GLY A 162 20.36 4.02 -12.64
CA GLY A 162 19.56 5.15 -13.15
C GLY A 162 18.05 4.95 -13.05
N SER A 163 17.58 3.71 -12.98
CA SER A 163 16.14 3.39 -12.96
C SER A 163 15.46 3.76 -11.63
N ALA A 164 16.20 3.75 -10.52
CA ALA A 164 15.68 4.02 -9.19
C ALA A 164 15.05 5.42 -9.05
N LYS A 165 15.71 6.43 -9.61
CA LYS A 165 15.19 7.80 -9.58
C LYS A 165 13.89 7.93 -10.37
N GLY A 166 13.84 7.35 -11.58
CA GLY A 166 12.64 7.39 -12.43
C GLY A 166 11.46 6.67 -11.78
N LEU A 167 11.71 5.54 -11.10
CA LEU A 167 10.67 4.81 -10.39
C LEU A 167 10.09 5.63 -9.22
N LEU A 168 10.96 6.26 -8.45
CA LEU A 168 10.53 7.12 -7.33
C LEU A 168 9.74 8.34 -7.80
N GLU A 169 10.24 9.05 -8.83
CA GLU A 169 9.62 10.30 -9.30
C GLU A 169 8.26 10.07 -10.00
N ASN A 170 8.08 8.93 -10.70
CA ASN A 170 6.86 8.68 -11.46
C ASN A 170 5.81 7.88 -10.68
N PHE A 171 6.22 7.03 -9.75
CA PHE A 171 5.32 6.10 -9.05
C PHE A 171 5.36 6.22 -7.53
N GLY A 172 6.34 6.93 -6.94
CA GLY A 172 6.52 6.96 -5.51
C GLY A 172 7.00 5.62 -4.94
N TYR A 173 7.67 4.77 -5.74
CA TYR A 173 8.14 3.46 -5.31
C TYR A 173 9.65 3.47 -5.05
N ALA A 174 10.07 2.73 -4.04
CA ALA A 174 11.47 2.49 -3.77
C ALA A 174 11.99 1.32 -4.61
N HIS A 175 13.24 1.39 -5.02
CA HIS A 175 13.86 0.42 -5.90
C HIS A 175 14.63 -0.65 -5.10
N ALA A 176 14.64 -1.89 -5.60
CA ALA A 176 15.35 -2.99 -4.93
C ALA A 176 16.89 -2.90 -5.01
N ASN A 177 17.43 -2.05 -5.87
CA ASN A 177 18.87 -1.77 -5.90
C ASN A 177 19.25 -0.82 -4.75
N ASP A 178 19.73 -1.40 -3.64
CA ASP A 178 20.12 -0.66 -2.42
C ASP A 178 21.25 0.37 -2.69
N ALA A 179 22.16 0.10 -3.62
CA ALA A 179 23.20 1.06 -3.98
C ALA A 179 22.60 2.31 -4.65
N ALA A 180 21.65 2.12 -5.55
CA ALA A 180 20.95 3.23 -6.19
C ALA A 180 20.10 4.04 -5.21
N MET A 181 19.42 3.37 -4.28
CA MET A 181 18.60 4.04 -3.27
C MET A 181 19.42 4.88 -2.29
N LYS A 182 20.67 4.47 -1.98
CA LYS A 182 21.58 5.25 -1.13
C LYS A 182 22.02 6.58 -1.72
N ASP A 183 21.99 6.70 -3.04
CA ASP A 183 22.36 7.94 -3.73
C ASP A 183 21.17 8.90 -3.89
N ILE A 184 19.95 8.47 -3.55
CA ILE A 184 18.77 9.34 -3.56
C ILE A 184 18.76 10.21 -2.30
N PRO A 185 18.67 11.53 -2.43
CA PRO A 185 18.61 12.42 -1.28
C PRO A 185 17.41 12.11 -0.37
N LEU A 186 17.60 12.21 0.94
CA LEU A 186 16.54 11.93 1.94
C LEU A 186 15.26 12.74 1.68
N ASP A 187 15.41 13.99 1.24
CA ASP A 187 14.25 14.84 0.94
C ASP A 187 13.43 14.32 -0.26
N ALA A 188 14.08 13.69 -1.25
CA ALA A 188 13.38 13.03 -2.35
C ALA A 188 12.68 11.77 -1.87
N LEU A 189 13.31 10.97 -0.99
CA LEU A 189 12.68 9.80 -0.38
C LEU A 189 11.43 10.19 0.43
N LYS A 190 11.51 11.28 1.19
CA LYS A 190 10.37 11.83 1.94
C LYS A 190 9.26 12.34 1.02
N ALA A 191 9.62 13.00 -0.08
CA ALA A 191 8.64 13.49 -1.05
C ALA A 191 7.88 12.34 -1.74
N GLY A 192 8.54 11.20 -1.95
CA GLY A 192 7.94 9.97 -2.48
C GLY A 192 7.31 9.07 -1.41
N ASP A 193 7.36 9.45 -0.13
CA ASP A 193 6.86 8.65 0.99
C ASP A 193 7.50 7.25 1.09
N VAL A 194 8.78 7.13 0.76
CA VAL A 194 9.56 5.87 0.86
C VAL A 194 10.75 5.95 1.81
N ASP A 195 10.89 7.07 2.53
CA ASP A 195 11.82 7.15 3.64
C ASP A 195 11.43 6.14 4.74
N PRO A 196 12.41 5.62 5.50
CA PRO A 196 12.15 4.62 6.52
C PRO A 196 11.13 5.10 7.56
N ILE A 197 10.17 4.24 7.88
CA ILE A 197 9.23 4.46 8.99
C ILE A 197 9.77 3.86 10.28
N THR A 198 9.41 4.45 11.41
CA THR A 198 9.82 3.98 12.75
C THR A 198 8.71 3.22 13.49
N GLY A 199 7.51 3.22 12.94
CA GLY A 199 6.34 2.55 13.51
C GLY A 199 6.28 1.05 13.19
N THR A 200 5.16 0.43 13.56
CA THR A 200 4.86 -0.96 13.22
C THR A 200 4.71 -1.11 11.70
N LEU A 201 5.27 -2.16 11.15
CA LEU A 201 5.18 -2.49 9.73
C LEU A 201 4.77 -3.96 9.57
N LEU A 202 3.67 -4.18 8.88
CA LEU A 202 3.28 -5.50 8.41
C LEU A 202 3.81 -5.67 6.97
N SER A 203 4.81 -6.52 6.79
CA SER A 203 5.33 -6.85 5.46
C SER A 203 4.49 -7.95 4.81
N GLN A 204 3.98 -7.69 3.62
CA GLN A 204 3.15 -8.64 2.85
C GLN A 204 4.03 -9.73 2.21
N VAL A 205 4.62 -10.57 3.07
CA VAL A 205 5.33 -11.78 2.62
C VAL A 205 4.34 -12.87 2.22
N PRO A 206 4.73 -13.84 1.37
CA PRO A 206 3.86 -14.95 1.01
C PRO A 206 3.32 -15.69 2.24
N ILE A 207 2.03 -15.95 2.26
CA ILE A 207 1.32 -16.69 3.30
C ILE A 207 0.95 -18.11 2.83
N ASP A 208 0.62 -18.95 3.79
CA ASP A 208 0.12 -20.31 3.51
C ASP A 208 -1.13 -20.25 2.62
N PRO A 209 -1.23 -21.08 1.56
CA PRO A 209 -2.39 -21.10 0.66
C PRO A 209 -3.73 -21.33 1.38
N ALA A 210 -3.77 -22.18 2.42
CA ALA A 210 -5.00 -22.43 3.16
C ALA A 210 -5.46 -21.19 3.95
N LEU A 211 -4.51 -20.40 4.46
CA LEU A 211 -4.83 -19.11 5.09
C LEU A 211 -5.36 -18.12 4.06
N ARG A 212 -4.74 -18.03 2.87
CA ARG A 212 -5.21 -17.20 1.77
C ARG A 212 -6.64 -17.58 1.34
N ASP A 213 -6.93 -18.87 1.20
CA ASP A 213 -8.27 -19.36 0.85
C ASP A 213 -9.32 -18.92 1.89
N ARG A 214 -8.97 -18.94 3.18
CA ARG A 214 -9.83 -18.42 4.26
C ARG A 214 -10.08 -16.92 4.16
N MET A 215 -9.09 -16.16 3.74
CA MET A 215 -9.19 -14.70 3.59
C MET A 215 -10.08 -14.28 2.41
N THR A 216 -10.31 -15.17 1.45
CA THR A 216 -11.12 -14.89 0.24
C THR A 216 -12.54 -15.46 0.28
N GLN A 217 -12.90 -16.20 1.33
CA GLN A 217 -14.24 -16.73 1.59
C GLN A 217 -15.12 -15.79 2.41
#